data_57490824a34633a564f83f03d5b23b19
#
_entry.id   57490824a34633a564f83f03d5b23b19
#
_cell.length_a   1.000
_cell.length_b   1.000
_cell.length_c   1.000
_cell.angle_alpha   90.00
_cell.angle_beta   90.00
_cell.angle_gamma   90.00
#
_symmetry.space_group_name_H-M   'P 1'
#
loop_
_entity.id
_entity.type
_entity.pdbx_description
1 polymer ?
#
loop_
_entity_poly.entity_id
_entity_poly.type
_entity_poly.pdbx_seq_one_letter_code
_entity_poly.pdbx_strand_id
1 'polypeptide(L)'
;EKIKKKGKYLKEQLDMISEKHPSVGSVGGHGLFYAVDLVNKYNKPIISDDRWTSFQGDLSKHPNNIVGQECAKEGVFLGGFVPNTIKVGPPFTIEENEIDIGINAFDKALTVIDKIFC
;
A
#
# COMPACT_ATOMS: atom_id res chain seq x y z
N GLU A 1 -22.95 -10.76 -6.77
CA GLU A 1 -22.21 -9.87 -7.63
C GLU A 1 -20.73 -10.15 -7.65
N LYS A 2 -20.16 -10.15 -8.82
CA LYS A 2 -18.72 -10.42 -8.99
C LYS A 2 -17.88 -9.33 -8.32
N ILE A 3 -18.30 -8.06 -8.40
CA ILE A 3 -17.56 -6.95 -7.81
C ILE A 3 -17.56 -7.03 -6.29
N LYS A 4 -18.69 -7.39 -5.69
CA LYS A 4 -18.79 -7.57 -4.24
C LYS A 4 -17.88 -8.69 -3.75
N LYS A 5 -17.84 -9.81 -4.47
CA LYS A 5 -16.98 -10.93 -4.12
C LYS A 5 -15.50 -10.55 -4.21
N LYS A 6 -15.13 -9.86 -5.29
CA LYS A 6 -13.75 -9.41 -5.50
C LYS A 6 -13.36 -8.40 -4.43
N GLY A 7 -14.25 -7.47 -4.10
CA GLY A 7 -14.01 -6.48 -3.04
C GLY A 7 -13.83 -7.11 -1.69
N LYS A 8 -14.66 -8.09 -1.35
CA LYS A 8 -14.53 -8.82 -0.10
C LYS A 8 -13.22 -9.57 -0.03
N TYR A 9 -12.84 -10.24 -1.12
CA TYR A 9 -11.58 -10.96 -1.20
C TYR A 9 -10.39 -10.02 -1.02
N LEU A 10 -10.40 -8.89 -1.73
CA LEU A 10 -9.35 -7.87 -1.61
C LEU A 10 -9.24 -7.37 -0.18
N LYS A 11 -10.38 -7.06 0.45
CA LYS A 11 -10.40 -6.57 1.84
C LYS A 11 -9.78 -7.60 2.79
N GLU A 12 -10.14 -8.87 2.64
CA GLU A 12 -9.58 -9.94 3.46
C GLU A 12 -8.06 -10.02 3.31
N GLN A 13 -7.56 -9.90 2.08
CA GLN A 13 -6.12 -9.93 1.82
C GLN A 13 -5.42 -8.72 2.44
N LEU A 14 -6.02 -7.54 2.32
CA LEU A 14 -5.46 -6.32 2.91
C LEU A 14 -5.48 -6.37 4.44
N ASP A 15 -6.51 -6.95 5.04
CA ASP A 15 -6.57 -7.13 6.49
C ASP A 15 -5.47 -8.07 6.98
N MET A 16 -5.20 -9.15 6.25
CA MET A 16 -4.10 -10.06 6.56
C MET A 16 -2.75 -9.36 6.48
N ILE A 17 -2.56 -8.52 5.47
CA ILE A 17 -1.35 -7.70 5.32
C ILE A 17 -1.22 -6.74 6.50
N SER A 18 -2.31 -6.12 6.92
CA SER A 18 -2.31 -5.20 8.06
C SER A 18 -1.85 -5.88 9.35
N GLU A 19 -2.29 -7.11 9.58
CA GLU A 19 -1.87 -7.87 10.76
C GLU A 19 -0.39 -8.27 10.70
N LYS A 20 0.12 -8.51 9.51
CA LYS A 20 1.48 -9.01 9.31
C LYS A 20 2.53 -7.91 9.39
N HIS A 21 2.19 -6.69 8.98
CA HIS A 21 3.18 -5.61 8.84
C HIS A 21 2.96 -4.49 9.85
N PRO A 22 3.94 -4.22 10.73
CA PRO A 22 3.82 -3.11 11.68
C PRO A 22 3.77 -1.74 11.00
N SER A 23 4.24 -1.62 9.76
CA SER A 23 4.20 -0.37 9.03
C SER A 23 2.80 0.00 8.52
N VAL A 24 1.84 -0.94 8.56
CA VAL A 24 0.46 -0.63 8.18
C VAL A 24 -0.29 -0.13 9.40
N GLY A 25 -0.66 1.16 9.38
CA GLY A 25 -1.42 1.78 10.46
C GLY A 25 -2.92 1.56 10.34
N SER A 26 -3.44 1.64 9.13
CA SER A 26 -4.88 1.44 8.90
C SER A 26 -5.13 1.06 7.45
N VAL A 27 -6.26 0.37 7.24
CA VAL A 27 -6.81 0.04 5.92
C VAL A 27 -8.24 0.53 5.89
N GLY A 28 -8.59 1.39 4.95
CA GLY A 28 -9.94 1.92 4.82
C GLY A 28 -10.40 1.94 3.38
N GLY A 29 -11.70 1.86 3.19
CA GLY A 29 -12.30 1.89 1.86
C GLY A 29 -13.42 0.87 1.73
N HIS A 30 -13.89 0.69 0.51
CA HIS A 30 -14.92 -0.32 0.23
C HIS A 30 -14.90 -0.67 -1.26
N GLY A 31 -15.60 -1.75 -1.60
CA GLY A 31 -15.63 -2.26 -2.96
C GLY A 31 -14.24 -2.67 -3.40
N LEU A 32 -13.77 -2.10 -4.49
CA LEU A 32 -12.41 -2.34 -5.02
C LEU A 32 -11.51 -1.11 -4.86
N PHE A 33 -11.83 -0.22 -3.90
CA PHE A 33 -11.00 0.96 -3.67
C PHE A 33 -10.64 1.08 -2.19
N TYR A 34 -9.36 0.99 -1.89
CA TYR A 34 -8.84 1.03 -0.52
C TYR A 34 -7.65 1.97 -0.41
N ALA A 35 -7.48 2.52 0.77
CA ALA A 35 -6.31 3.30 1.14
C ALA A 35 -5.60 2.59 2.31
N VAL A 36 -4.30 2.43 2.19
CA VAL A 36 -3.46 1.80 3.21
C VAL A 36 -2.52 2.87 3.74
N ASP A 37 -2.69 3.24 5.01
CA ASP A 37 -1.85 4.25 5.64
C ASP A 37 -0.63 3.60 6.28
N LEU A 38 0.54 4.19 6.04
CA LEU A 38 1.82 3.67 6.53
C LEU A 38 2.29 4.48 7.72
N VAL A 39 2.84 3.78 8.71
CA VAL A 39 3.31 4.38 9.96
C VAL A 39 4.71 3.86 10.32
N ASN A 40 5.39 4.60 11.20
CA ASN A 40 6.68 4.19 11.74
C ASN A 40 6.48 3.35 13.01
N LYS A 41 7.59 2.98 13.65
CA LYS A 41 7.56 2.14 14.87
C LYS A 41 6.81 2.78 16.05
N TYR A 42 6.56 4.07 16.00
CA TYR A 42 5.81 4.79 17.03
C TYR A 42 4.34 4.96 16.67
N ASN A 43 3.88 4.28 15.62
CA ASN A 43 2.51 4.37 15.11
C ASN A 43 2.16 5.79 14.66
N LYS A 44 3.13 6.51 14.09
CA LYS A 44 2.98 7.86 13.56
C LYS A 44 3.25 7.86 12.06
N PRO A 45 2.68 8.81 11.29
CA PRO A 45 3.00 8.92 9.87
C PRO A 45 4.50 8.99 9.65
N ILE A 46 4.99 8.26 8.66
CA ILE A 46 6.43 8.20 8.37
C ILE A 46 6.94 9.59 7.99
N ILE A 47 6.22 10.25 7.06
CA ILE A 47 6.51 11.64 6.70
C ILE A 47 5.53 12.50 7.49
N SER A 48 6.03 13.21 8.49
CA SER A 48 5.20 13.98 9.41
C SER A 48 5.14 15.47 9.09
N ASP A 49 5.88 15.92 8.08
CA ASP A 49 5.90 17.32 7.65
C ASP A 49 5.44 17.45 6.20
N ASP A 50 5.47 18.65 5.65
CA ASP A 50 4.99 18.95 4.32
C ASP A 50 6.08 18.95 3.24
N ARG A 51 7.23 18.30 3.51
CA ARG A 51 8.34 18.26 2.55
C ARG A 51 7.93 17.69 1.20
N TRP A 52 6.93 16.80 1.20
CA TRP A 52 6.43 16.22 -0.03
C TRP A 52 5.63 17.24 -0.87
N THR A 53 4.94 18.18 -0.23
CA THR A 53 4.16 19.21 -0.95
C THR A 53 5.05 20.31 -1.52
N SER A 54 6.12 20.63 -0.80
CA SER A 54 7.09 21.62 -1.24
C SER A 54 8.18 21.03 -2.12
N PHE A 55 8.12 19.72 -2.36
CA PHE A 55 9.14 18.96 -3.10
C PHE A 55 10.56 19.11 -2.51
N GLN A 56 10.62 19.42 -1.23
CA GLN A 56 11.91 19.45 -0.53
C GLN A 56 12.24 18.03 -0.04
N GLY A 57 13.52 17.74 0.02
CA GLY A 57 13.98 16.43 0.42
C GLY A 57 14.03 15.44 -0.74
N ASP A 58 14.43 14.24 -0.44
CA ASP A 58 14.63 13.18 -1.44
C ASP A 58 13.35 12.34 -1.58
N LEU A 59 12.62 12.57 -2.67
CA LEU A 59 11.37 11.87 -2.95
C LEU A 59 11.53 10.35 -3.06
N SER A 60 12.73 9.88 -3.42
CA SER A 60 12.98 8.44 -3.53
C SER A 60 12.92 7.73 -2.18
N LYS A 61 13.00 8.48 -1.09
CA LYS A 61 12.93 7.96 0.28
C LYS A 61 11.52 8.01 0.86
N HIS A 62 10.55 8.55 0.13
CA HIS A 62 9.17 8.56 0.58
C HIS A 62 8.59 7.15 0.51
N PRO A 63 7.83 6.72 1.54
CA PRO A 63 7.35 5.34 1.59
C PRO A 63 6.49 4.94 0.40
N ASN A 64 5.65 5.83 -0.13
CA ASN A 64 4.84 5.47 -1.29
C ASN A 64 5.70 5.23 -2.54
N ASN A 65 6.82 5.95 -2.69
CA ASN A 65 7.73 5.73 -3.82
C ASN A 65 8.51 4.43 -3.65
N ILE A 66 8.89 4.10 -2.43
CA ILE A 66 9.55 2.83 -2.14
C ILE A 66 8.61 1.67 -2.48
N VAL A 67 7.37 1.74 -2.02
CA VAL A 67 6.36 0.72 -2.34
C VAL A 67 6.16 0.63 -3.84
N GLY A 68 6.03 1.77 -4.52
CA GLY A 68 5.84 1.79 -5.97
C GLY A 68 6.99 1.11 -6.72
N GLN A 69 8.23 1.40 -6.33
CA GLN A 69 9.40 0.83 -6.96
C GLN A 69 9.50 -0.68 -6.69
N GLU A 70 9.26 -1.10 -5.46
CA GLU A 70 9.32 -2.53 -5.12
C GLU A 70 8.22 -3.33 -5.82
N CYS A 71 7.01 -2.78 -5.91
CA CYS A 71 5.92 -3.42 -6.64
C CYS A 71 6.20 -3.49 -8.14
N ALA A 72 6.81 -2.45 -8.70
CA ALA A 72 7.14 -2.41 -10.12
C ALA A 72 8.13 -3.52 -10.51
N LYS A 73 9.01 -3.94 -9.60
CA LYS A 73 9.91 -5.07 -9.84
C LYS A 73 9.14 -6.38 -10.09
N GLU A 74 7.94 -6.47 -9.55
CA GLU A 74 7.06 -7.64 -9.70
C GLU A 74 6.02 -7.41 -10.80
N GLY A 75 6.14 -6.32 -11.58
CA GLY A 75 5.17 -6.00 -12.62
C GLY A 75 3.86 -5.43 -12.11
N VAL A 76 3.83 -4.97 -10.87
CA VAL A 76 2.62 -4.43 -10.23
C VAL A 76 2.81 -2.93 -10.00
N PHE A 77 1.81 -2.13 -10.38
CA PHE A 77 1.87 -0.68 -10.23
C PHE A 77 0.92 -0.23 -9.13
N LEU A 78 1.50 0.12 -8.00
CA LEU A 78 0.82 0.70 -6.85
C LEU A 78 1.51 2.00 -6.47
N GLY A 79 0.76 2.88 -5.85
CA GLY A 79 1.33 4.12 -5.35
C GLY A 79 0.29 5.21 -5.20
N GLY A 80 0.75 6.43 -5.00
CA GLY A 80 -0.12 7.58 -4.87
C GLY A 80 0.71 8.83 -4.70
N PHE A 81 0.02 9.96 -4.62
CA PHE A 81 0.70 11.24 -4.44
C PHE A 81 0.93 11.58 -2.97
N VAL A 82 0.20 10.92 -2.07
CA VAL A 82 0.32 11.16 -0.62
C VAL A 82 1.42 10.25 -0.10
N PRO A 83 2.46 10.78 0.56
CA PRO A 83 3.66 10.00 0.88
C PRO A 83 3.45 8.84 1.84
N ASN A 84 2.44 8.91 2.69
CA ASN A 84 2.17 7.87 3.70
C ASN A 84 0.98 6.99 3.36
N THR A 85 0.35 7.18 2.20
CA THR A 85 -0.85 6.43 1.85
C THR A 85 -0.68 5.74 0.51
N ILE A 86 -0.97 4.46 0.47
CA ILE A 86 -0.97 3.67 -0.75
C ILE A 86 -2.41 3.46 -1.17
N LYS A 87 -2.74 3.86 -2.38
CA LYS A 87 -4.07 3.66 -2.94
C LYS A 87 -4.10 2.36 -3.71
N VAL A 88 -5.09 1.52 -3.38
CA VAL A 88 -5.30 0.22 -4.02
C VAL A 88 -6.64 0.27 -4.71
N GLY A 89 -6.62 0.38 -6.05
CA GLY A 89 -7.84 0.53 -6.83
C GLY A 89 -7.75 -0.27 -8.13
N PRO A 90 -7.84 -1.61 -8.05
CA PRO A 90 -7.75 -2.41 -9.27
C PRO A 90 -9.00 -2.22 -10.13
N PRO A 91 -8.89 -2.48 -11.44
CA PRO A 91 -10.05 -2.39 -12.32
C PRO A 91 -11.09 -3.46 -11.98
N PHE A 92 -12.36 -3.18 -12.33
CA PHE A 92 -13.46 -4.12 -12.06
C PHE A 92 -13.28 -5.48 -12.77
N THR A 93 -12.47 -5.51 -13.82
CA THR A 93 -12.20 -6.75 -14.58
C THR A 93 -11.13 -7.63 -13.95
N ILE A 94 -10.52 -7.19 -12.85
CA ILE A 94 -9.45 -7.96 -12.21
C ILE A 94 -9.96 -9.32 -11.75
N GLU A 95 -9.13 -10.35 -11.88
CA GLU A 95 -9.44 -11.70 -11.40
C GLU A 95 -8.74 -11.97 -10.08
N GLU A 96 -9.19 -13.00 -9.34
CA GLU A 96 -8.63 -13.31 -8.03
C GLU A 96 -7.13 -13.62 -8.09
N ASN A 97 -6.69 -14.35 -9.11
CA ASN A 97 -5.26 -14.65 -9.25
C ASN A 97 -4.44 -13.39 -9.48
N GLU A 98 -5.02 -12.39 -10.13
CA GLU A 98 -4.35 -11.10 -10.33
C GLU A 98 -4.30 -10.30 -9.02
N ILE A 99 -5.35 -10.37 -8.21
CA ILE A 99 -5.33 -9.80 -6.86
C ILE A 99 -4.23 -10.45 -6.04
N ASP A 100 -4.09 -11.77 -6.12
CA ASP A 100 -3.05 -12.49 -5.39
C ASP A 100 -1.65 -12.03 -5.80
N ILE A 101 -1.42 -11.83 -7.10
CA ILE A 101 -0.13 -11.32 -7.59
C ILE A 101 0.14 -9.93 -7.01
N GLY A 102 -0.86 -9.06 -7.04
CA GLY A 102 -0.72 -7.71 -6.50
C GLY A 102 -0.47 -7.69 -5.00
N ILE A 103 -1.20 -8.50 -4.26
CA ILE A 103 -1.05 -8.62 -2.81
C ILE A 103 0.34 -9.17 -2.46
N ASN A 104 0.82 -10.17 -3.20
CA ASN A 104 2.15 -10.73 -2.96
C ASN A 104 3.25 -9.67 -3.19
N ALA A 105 3.11 -8.87 -4.25
CA ALA A 105 4.05 -7.78 -4.52
C ALA A 105 4.00 -6.72 -3.41
N PHE A 106 2.81 -6.36 -2.95
CA PHE A 106 2.62 -5.40 -1.88
C PHE A 106 3.22 -5.91 -0.56
N ASP A 107 3.01 -7.18 -0.27
CA ASP A 107 3.58 -7.84 0.91
C ASP A 107 5.12 -7.72 0.92
N LYS A 108 5.76 -8.01 -0.20
CA LYS A 108 7.21 -7.86 -0.32
C LYS A 108 7.66 -6.42 -0.16
N ALA A 109 6.92 -5.48 -0.74
CA ALA A 109 7.23 -4.05 -0.62
C ALA A 109 7.12 -3.59 0.83
N LEU A 110 6.09 -4.02 1.54
CA LEU A 110 5.90 -3.66 2.95
C LEU A 110 6.99 -4.24 3.84
N THR A 111 7.54 -5.39 3.48
CA THR A 111 8.69 -5.94 4.22
C THR A 111 9.87 -4.96 4.16
N VAL A 112 10.09 -4.32 3.01
CA VAL A 112 11.14 -3.29 2.88
C VAL A 112 10.81 -2.08 3.76
N ILE A 113 9.56 -1.63 3.74
CA ILE A 113 9.12 -0.50 4.58
C ILE A 113 9.31 -0.83 6.06
N ASP A 114 8.93 -2.03 6.49
CA ASP A 114 9.12 -2.47 7.88
C ASP A 114 10.58 -2.36 8.29
N LYS A 115 11.50 -2.79 7.43
CA LYS A 115 12.93 -2.75 7.74
C LYS A 115 13.47 -1.33 7.85
N ILE A 116 12.97 -0.41 7.06
CA ILE A 116 13.48 0.96 7.03
C ILE A 116 12.88 1.79 8.17
N PHE A 117 11.58 1.67 8.44
CA PHE A 117 10.85 2.60 9.29
C PHE A 117 10.35 1.99 10.61
N CYS A 118 10.36 0.71 10.72
CA CYS A 118 9.93 -0.01 11.91
C CYS A 118 11.04 -0.89 12.44
#